data_5014f1d52ac0ad6a68f266483670bb94
#
_entry.id   5014f1d52ac0ad6a68f266483670bb94
#
_cell.length_a   1.000
_cell.length_b   1.000
_cell.length_c   1.000
_cell.angle_alpha   90.00
_cell.angle_beta   90.00
_cell.angle_gamma   90.00
#
_symmetry.space_group_name_H-M   'P 1'
#
loop_
_entity.id
_entity.type
_entity.pdbx_description
1 polymer ?
#
loop_
_entity_poly.entity_id
_entity_poly.type
_entity_poly.pdbx_seq_one_letter_code
_entity_poly.pdbx_strand_id
1 'polypeptide(L)'
;MKLLIVNNLASGFRDGAIYDFMRAFASDGDEICVRCTDGDTDLADFLRDAEDFDAVVAAGGDGTVASAAYLLAETGIPLLPFPAGTANLLAMNLASPAEPHALAHLMREQRLMDFDIGEIELSNGERFGFSMIAGAGYDAA
;
A
#
# COMPACT_ATOMS: atom_id res chain seq x y z
N MET A 1 7.58 -5.40 -16.17
CA MET A 1 6.43 -4.97 -15.35
C MET A 1 6.45 -3.45 -15.18
N LYS A 2 5.26 -2.87 -15.07
CA LYS A 2 5.09 -1.44 -14.82
C LYS A 2 4.52 -1.25 -13.41
N LEU A 3 5.31 -0.71 -12.49
CA LEU A 3 4.92 -0.52 -11.09
C LEU A 3 4.61 0.95 -10.78
N LEU A 4 3.53 1.16 -10.03
CA LEU A 4 3.26 2.44 -9.37
C LEU A 4 3.61 2.32 -7.88
N ILE A 5 4.53 3.13 -7.40
CA ILE A 5 4.87 3.24 -5.99
C ILE A 5 4.30 4.54 -5.44
N VAL A 6 3.41 4.43 -4.45
CA VAL A 6 2.97 5.58 -3.67
C VAL A 6 3.74 5.56 -2.35
N ASN A 7 4.60 6.56 -2.17
CA ASN A 7 5.49 6.67 -1.02
C ASN A 7 5.05 7.84 -0.12
N ASN A 8 4.57 7.50 1.09
CA ASN A 8 4.18 8.50 2.08
C ASN A 8 5.42 8.96 2.87
N LEU A 9 5.88 10.17 2.57
CA LEU A 9 7.06 10.77 3.19
C LEU A 9 6.86 11.13 4.68
N ALA A 10 5.61 11.23 5.14
CA ALA A 10 5.29 11.46 6.54
C ALA A 10 5.37 10.19 7.39
N SER A 11 5.46 9.01 6.75
CA SER A 11 5.54 7.71 7.42
C SER A 11 6.98 7.26 7.58
N GLY A 12 7.20 6.44 8.63
CA GLY A 12 8.40 5.65 8.79
C GLY A 12 9.65 6.40 9.21
N PHE A 13 10.76 5.68 9.19
CA PHE A 13 12.04 6.15 9.70
C PHE A 13 12.92 6.83 8.64
N ARG A 14 12.42 7.03 7.43
CA ARG A 14 13.18 7.60 6.30
C ARG A 14 14.48 6.83 5.99
N ASP A 15 14.46 5.53 6.17
CA ASP A 15 15.63 4.65 6.06
C ASP A 15 16.07 4.34 4.62
N GLY A 16 15.30 4.79 3.63
CA GLY A 16 15.63 4.54 2.23
C GLY A 16 15.33 3.13 1.72
N ALA A 17 14.70 2.27 2.52
CA ALA A 17 14.40 0.88 2.16
C ALA A 17 13.61 0.73 0.85
N ILE A 18 12.76 1.72 0.54
CA ILE A 18 12.04 1.73 -0.74
C ILE A 18 12.97 1.80 -1.96
N TYR A 19 14.10 2.51 -1.83
CA TYR A 19 15.09 2.59 -2.91
C TYR A 19 15.85 1.27 -3.09
N ASP A 20 16.09 0.54 -1.99
CA ASP A 20 16.72 -0.79 -2.04
C ASP A 20 15.76 -1.80 -2.69
N PHE A 21 14.46 -1.71 -2.38
CA PHE A 21 13.42 -2.46 -3.09
C PHE A 21 13.43 -2.16 -4.60
N MET A 22 13.43 -0.87 -4.98
CA MET A 22 13.45 -0.47 -6.39
C MET A 22 14.68 -1.02 -7.12
N ARG A 23 15.87 -0.93 -6.50
CA ARG A 23 17.11 -1.48 -7.08
C ARG A 23 17.07 -3.00 -7.24
N ALA A 24 16.49 -3.69 -6.24
CA ALA A 24 16.36 -5.14 -6.27
C ALA A 24 15.31 -5.62 -7.29
N PHE A 25 14.27 -4.82 -7.50
CA PHE A 25 13.19 -5.12 -8.43
C PHE A 25 13.57 -4.83 -9.88
N ALA A 26 14.19 -3.68 -10.14
CA ALA A 26 14.43 -3.17 -11.49
C ALA A 26 15.27 -4.13 -12.34
N SER A 27 14.77 -4.46 -13.51
CA SER A 27 15.49 -5.17 -14.57
C SER A 27 15.12 -4.60 -15.95
N ASP A 28 15.75 -5.10 -17.00
CA ASP A 28 15.49 -4.61 -18.36
C ASP A 28 14.02 -4.77 -18.74
N GLY A 29 13.42 -3.68 -19.20
CA GLY A 29 12.01 -3.62 -19.60
C GLY A 29 11.03 -3.31 -18.47
N ASP A 30 11.50 -3.09 -17.24
CA ASP A 30 10.63 -2.59 -16.17
C ASP A 30 10.51 -1.08 -16.17
N GLU A 31 9.34 -0.60 -15.75
CA GLU A 31 9.04 0.80 -15.50
C GLU A 31 8.60 0.98 -14.06
N ILE A 32 9.20 1.91 -13.35
CA ILE A 32 8.82 2.23 -11.97
C ILE A 32 8.46 3.71 -11.90
N CYS A 33 7.20 4.00 -11.61
CA CYS A 33 6.71 5.34 -11.34
C CYS A 33 6.60 5.53 -9.83
N VAL A 34 7.24 6.57 -9.29
CA VAL A 34 7.16 6.88 -7.85
C VAL A 34 6.40 8.18 -7.67
N ARG A 35 5.37 8.14 -6.85
CA ARG A 35 4.60 9.31 -6.41
C ARG A 35 4.76 9.47 -4.91
N CYS A 36 5.23 10.63 -4.50
CA CYS A 36 5.41 10.94 -3.08
C CYS A 36 4.25 11.76 -2.57
N THR A 37 3.70 11.37 -1.42
CA THR A 37 2.69 12.14 -0.69
C THR A 37 3.25 12.59 0.66
N ASP A 38 2.78 13.72 1.15
CA ASP A 38 3.05 14.23 2.49
C ASP A 38 2.12 13.64 3.57
N GLY A 39 1.12 12.86 3.14
CA GLY A 39 0.12 12.25 4.01
C GLY A 39 -1.18 13.06 4.16
N ASP A 40 -1.19 14.32 3.73
CA ASP A 40 -2.36 15.20 3.83
C ASP A 40 -3.17 15.25 2.52
N THR A 41 -2.54 14.95 1.39
CA THR A 41 -3.19 14.93 0.08
C THR A 41 -4.01 13.65 -0.09
N ASP A 42 -5.20 13.76 -0.69
CA ASP A 42 -6.06 12.61 -0.96
C ASP A 42 -5.32 11.55 -1.81
N LEU A 43 -5.26 10.34 -1.29
CA LEU A 43 -4.57 9.23 -1.96
C LEU A 43 -5.20 8.87 -3.30
N ALA A 44 -6.49 9.15 -3.49
CA ALA A 44 -7.19 8.93 -4.75
C ALA A 44 -6.53 9.68 -5.92
N ASP A 45 -5.97 10.87 -5.69
CA ASP A 45 -5.27 11.63 -6.72
C ASP A 45 -3.99 10.92 -7.20
N PHE A 46 -3.36 10.16 -6.32
CA PHE A 46 -2.15 9.39 -6.62
C PHE A 46 -2.42 8.06 -7.31
N LEU A 47 -3.67 7.55 -7.21
CA LEU A 47 -4.08 6.25 -7.74
C LEU A 47 -5.03 6.34 -8.94
N ARG A 48 -5.36 7.54 -9.41
CA ARG A 48 -6.39 7.79 -10.45
C ARG A 48 -6.17 7.05 -11.77
N ASP A 49 -4.93 6.71 -12.10
CA ASP A 49 -4.50 5.99 -13.30
C ASP A 49 -3.79 4.67 -12.96
N ALA A 50 -4.13 4.09 -11.80
CA ALA A 50 -3.52 2.84 -11.34
C ALA A 50 -3.76 1.68 -12.32
N GLU A 51 -4.82 1.74 -13.12
CA GLU A 51 -5.15 0.76 -14.18
C GLU A 51 -4.10 0.69 -15.30
N ASP A 52 -3.27 1.73 -15.45
CA ASP A 52 -2.17 1.74 -16.40
C ASP A 52 -0.93 0.96 -15.91
N PHE A 53 -0.98 0.42 -14.70
CA PHE A 53 0.13 -0.29 -14.04
C PHE A 53 -0.22 -1.75 -13.77
N ASP A 54 0.80 -2.60 -13.76
CA ASP A 54 0.65 -4.03 -13.45
C ASP A 54 0.42 -4.28 -11.95
N ALA A 55 0.91 -3.39 -11.09
CA ALA A 55 0.71 -3.44 -9.65
C ALA A 55 1.01 -2.10 -8.98
N VAL A 56 0.47 -1.93 -7.78
CA VAL A 56 0.71 -0.78 -6.90
C VAL A 56 1.50 -1.23 -5.68
N VAL A 57 2.47 -0.43 -5.26
CA VAL A 57 3.20 -0.57 -3.99
C VAL A 57 2.82 0.61 -3.10
N ALA A 58 2.20 0.34 -1.96
CA ALA A 58 1.89 1.36 -0.97
C ALA A 58 2.96 1.37 0.13
N ALA A 59 3.87 2.34 0.07
CA ALA A 59 4.93 2.54 1.05
C ALA A 59 4.48 3.61 2.07
N GLY A 60 4.07 3.16 3.24
CA GLY A 60 3.54 4.02 4.28
C GLY A 60 3.15 3.24 5.53
N GLY A 61 2.50 3.91 6.48
CA GLY A 61 1.89 3.27 7.64
C GLY A 61 0.59 2.56 7.29
N ASP A 62 -0.02 1.92 8.30
CA ASP A 62 -1.25 1.14 8.13
C ASP A 62 -2.40 1.94 7.52
N GLY A 63 -2.52 3.24 7.82
CA GLY A 63 -3.51 4.13 7.22
C GLY A 63 -3.32 4.31 5.72
N THR A 64 -2.09 4.54 5.26
CA THR A 64 -1.78 4.67 3.83
C THR A 64 -2.10 3.37 3.08
N VAL A 65 -1.70 2.24 3.67
CA VAL A 65 -1.94 0.92 3.07
C VAL A 65 -3.42 0.59 3.01
N ALA A 66 -4.17 0.85 4.11
CA ALA A 66 -5.62 0.61 4.16
C ALA A 66 -6.38 1.48 3.15
N SER A 67 -6.01 2.77 3.02
CA SER A 67 -6.62 3.67 2.04
C SER A 67 -6.32 3.24 0.61
N ALA A 68 -5.08 2.83 0.31
CA ALA A 68 -4.73 2.30 -1.00
C ALA A 68 -5.51 1.02 -1.32
N ALA A 69 -5.61 0.09 -0.36
CA ALA A 69 -6.36 -1.14 -0.52
C ALA A 69 -7.85 -0.89 -0.78
N TYR A 70 -8.45 0.07 -0.07
CA TYR A 70 -9.84 0.46 -0.27
C TYR A 70 -10.09 1.06 -1.65
N LEU A 71 -9.21 1.99 -2.09
CA LEU A 71 -9.33 2.63 -3.41
C LEU A 71 -9.10 1.65 -4.57
N LEU A 72 -8.31 0.60 -4.36
CA LEU A 72 -8.05 -0.44 -5.36
C LEU A 72 -9.00 -1.64 -5.25
N ALA A 73 -9.91 -1.64 -4.26
CA ALA A 73 -10.88 -2.72 -4.09
C ALA A 73 -11.68 -2.96 -5.38
N GLU A 74 -11.87 -4.21 -5.74
CA GLU A 74 -12.61 -4.64 -6.94
C GLU A 74 -12.02 -4.20 -8.30
N THR A 75 -10.87 -3.50 -8.32
CA THR A 75 -10.21 -3.10 -9.58
C THR A 75 -9.43 -4.25 -10.24
N GLY A 76 -9.09 -5.26 -9.47
CA GLY A 76 -8.20 -6.35 -9.91
C GLY A 76 -6.71 -5.97 -9.95
N ILE A 77 -6.35 -4.77 -9.55
CA ILE A 77 -4.96 -4.31 -9.50
C ILE A 77 -4.28 -4.82 -8.23
N PRO A 78 -3.20 -5.60 -8.33
CA PRO A 78 -2.49 -6.09 -7.15
C PRO A 78 -1.87 -4.96 -6.32
N LEU A 79 -1.97 -5.08 -5.00
CA LEU A 79 -1.35 -4.17 -4.04
C LEU A 79 -0.28 -4.89 -3.24
N LEU A 80 0.93 -4.34 -3.19
CA LEU A 80 1.97 -4.74 -2.25
C LEU A 80 2.04 -3.72 -1.09
N PRO A 81 1.69 -4.12 0.14
CA PRO A 81 1.97 -3.33 1.33
C PRO A 81 3.48 -3.29 1.60
N PHE A 82 4.12 -2.14 1.43
CA PHE A 82 5.53 -1.97 1.77
C PHE A 82 5.64 -1.45 3.22
N PRO A 83 6.33 -2.18 4.13
CA PRO A 83 6.34 -1.87 5.56
C PRO A 83 7.22 -0.65 5.87
N ALA A 84 6.69 0.54 5.66
CA ALA A 84 7.37 1.81 5.92
C ALA A 84 6.82 2.56 7.15
N GLY A 85 5.88 1.98 7.88
CA GLY A 85 5.29 2.53 9.10
C GLY A 85 5.81 1.87 10.38
N THR A 86 5.24 2.28 11.51
CA THR A 86 5.65 1.77 12.85
C THR A 86 5.12 0.36 13.12
N ALA A 87 3.86 0.07 12.85
CA ALA A 87 3.23 -1.21 13.18
C ALA A 87 3.16 -2.17 11.98
N ASN A 88 2.82 -1.68 10.78
CA ASN A 88 2.73 -2.46 9.54
C ASN A 88 1.87 -3.73 9.68
N LEU A 89 0.71 -3.60 10.31
CA LEU A 89 -0.14 -4.72 10.72
C LEU A 89 -0.59 -5.58 9.53
N LEU A 90 -0.95 -4.95 8.41
CA LEU A 90 -1.37 -5.70 7.23
C LEU A 90 -0.22 -6.54 6.66
N ALA A 91 0.98 -5.95 6.52
CA ALA A 91 2.15 -6.67 6.04
C ALA A 91 2.50 -7.85 6.97
N MET A 92 2.40 -7.65 8.28
CA MET A 92 2.62 -8.72 9.28
C MET A 92 1.59 -9.85 9.16
N ASN A 93 0.31 -9.53 8.99
CA ASN A 93 -0.75 -10.54 8.83
C ASN A 93 -0.62 -11.35 7.54
N LEU A 94 -0.17 -10.71 6.48
CA LEU A 94 0.10 -11.38 5.22
C LEU A 94 1.41 -12.18 5.25
N ALA A 95 2.12 -12.18 6.39
CA ALA A 95 3.47 -12.75 6.52
C ALA A 95 4.44 -12.24 5.44
N SER A 96 4.23 -10.98 5.01
CA SER A 96 5.11 -10.33 4.04
C SER A 96 6.51 -10.15 4.63
N PRO A 97 7.58 -10.43 3.88
CA PRO A 97 8.92 -10.16 4.35
C PRO A 97 9.11 -8.65 4.59
N ALA A 98 9.92 -8.30 5.58
CA ALA A 98 10.28 -6.90 5.84
C ALA A 98 11.47 -6.43 4.98
N GLU A 99 12.24 -7.38 4.47
CA GLU A 99 13.46 -7.16 3.71
C GLU A 99 13.16 -6.71 2.28
N PRO A 100 13.71 -5.56 1.81
CA PRO A 100 13.43 -5.03 0.47
C PRO A 100 13.70 -6.01 -0.69
N HIS A 101 14.79 -6.75 -0.63
CA HIS A 101 15.14 -7.74 -1.65
C HIS A 101 14.14 -8.91 -1.69
N ALA A 102 13.68 -9.36 -0.52
CA ALA A 102 12.68 -10.42 -0.42
C ALA A 102 11.32 -9.96 -0.94
N LEU A 103 10.94 -8.70 -0.67
CA LEU A 103 9.72 -8.10 -1.23
C LEU A 103 9.80 -7.96 -2.76
N ALA A 104 10.95 -7.56 -3.29
CA ALA A 104 11.16 -7.50 -4.73
C ALA A 104 11.03 -8.88 -5.39
N HIS A 105 11.55 -9.92 -4.76
CA HIS A 105 11.40 -11.29 -5.22
C HIS A 105 9.94 -11.75 -5.17
N LEU A 106 9.24 -11.49 -4.05
CA LEU A 106 7.83 -11.80 -3.90
C LEU A 106 6.98 -11.15 -5.01
N MET A 107 7.26 -9.88 -5.32
CA MET A 107 6.59 -9.15 -6.41
C MET A 107 6.84 -9.82 -7.77
N ARG A 108 8.07 -10.28 -8.03
CA ARG A 108 8.42 -11.00 -9.26
C ARG A 108 7.70 -12.32 -9.42
N GLU A 109 7.51 -13.05 -8.33
CA GLU A 109 6.79 -14.33 -8.34
C GLU A 109 5.29 -14.16 -8.58
N GLN A 110 4.77 -12.96 -8.47
CA GLN A 110 3.34 -12.64 -8.68
C GLN A 110 2.40 -13.57 -7.88
N ARG A 111 2.78 -13.91 -6.66
CA ARG A 111 1.92 -14.66 -5.75
C ARG A 111 0.84 -13.74 -5.22
N LEU A 112 -0.34 -13.89 -5.76
CA LEU A 112 -1.51 -13.11 -5.37
C LEU A 112 -2.34 -13.89 -4.34
N MET A 113 -2.96 -13.16 -3.44
CA MET A 113 -4.01 -13.66 -2.56
C MET A 113 -5.14 -12.65 -2.51
N ASP A 114 -6.35 -13.13 -2.45
CA ASP A 114 -7.51 -12.28 -2.23
C ASP A 114 -7.56 -11.85 -0.77
N PHE A 115 -7.87 -10.58 -0.55
CA PHE A 115 -7.97 -10.01 0.78
C PHE A 115 -9.21 -9.12 0.88
N ASP A 116 -10.03 -9.37 1.90
CA ASP A 116 -11.25 -8.61 2.14
C ASP A 116 -10.96 -7.26 2.78
N ILE A 117 -11.62 -6.22 2.28
CA ILE A 117 -11.59 -4.87 2.85
C ILE A 117 -12.96 -4.59 3.46
N GLY A 118 -12.97 -4.20 4.72
CA GLY A 118 -14.17 -3.72 5.39
C GLY A 118 -14.48 -2.26 5.03
N GLU A 119 -15.74 -1.90 5.02
CA GLU A 119 -16.21 -0.53 4.81
C GLU A 119 -17.03 -0.07 6.00
N ILE A 120 -16.80 1.16 6.44
CA ILE A 120 -17.63 1.86 7.43
C ILE A 120 -18.29 3.04 6.75
N GLU A 121 -19.60 3.13 6.87
CA GLU A 121 -20.39 4.30 6.48
C GLU A 121 -20.81 5.07 7.73
N LEU A 122 -20.45 6.36 7.78
CA LEU A 122 -20.87 7.26 8.84
C LEU A 122 -22.27 7.81 8.58
N SER A 123 -22.90 8.34 9.63
CA SER A 123 -24.26 8.94 9.54
C SER A 123 -24.36 10.14 8.60
N ASN A 124 -23.24 10.78 8.28
CA ASN A 124 -23.15 11.87 7.30
C ASN A 124 -22.97 11.37 5.85
N GLY A 125 -22.89 10.03 5.62
CA GLY A 125 -22.68 9.41 4.32
C GLY A 125 -21.24 9.24 3.89
N GLU A 126 -20.28 9.68 4.71
CA GLU A 126 -18.86 9.40 4.45
C GLU A 126 -18.55 7.93 4.63
N ARG A 127 -17.67 7.40 3.76
CA ARG A 127 -17.24 6.00 3.78
C ARG A 127 -15.74 5.89 3.92
N PHE A 128 -15.32 4.92 4.73
CA PHE A 128 -13.92 4.62 4.99
C PHE A 128 -13.67 3.13 4.89
N GLY A 129 -12.59 2.76 4.22
CA GLY A 129 -12.11 1.39 4.21
C GLY A 129 -11.22 1.08 5.41
N PHE A 130 -11.29 -0.15 5.89
CA PHE A 130 -10.34 -0.67 6.88
C PHE A 130 -9.89 -2.07 6.50
N SER A 131 -8.62 -2.36 6.78
CA SER A 131 -8.01 -3.65 6.44
C SER A 131 -7.79 -4.56 7.65
N MET A 132 -7.81 -4.00 8.86
CA MET A 132 -7.44 -4.75 10.06
C MET A 132 -8.42 -4.56 11.22
N ILE A 133 -8.58 -3.33 11.70
CA ILE A 133 -9.35 -3.02 12.90
C ILE A 133 -10.20 -1.77 12.65
N ALA A 134 -11.45 -1.85 13.03
CA ALA A 134 -12.33 -0.70 13.18
C ALA A 134 -12.84 -0.65 14.61
N GLY A 135 -12.62 0.45 15.31
CA GLY A 135 -13.07 0.66 16.68
C GLY A 135 -14.33 1.52 16.72
N ALA A 136 -15.25 1.18 17.63
CA ALA A 136 -16.44 1.99 17.91
C ALA A 136 -16.67 2.09 19.42
N GLY A 137 -17.13 3.25 19.88
CA GLY A 137 -17.40 3.47 21.29
C GLY A 137 -16.14 3.69 22.12
N TYR A 138 -15.98 2.95 23.23
CA TYR A 138 -14.90 3.16 24.21
C TYR A 138 -13.50 2.99 23.61
N ASP A 139 -13.32 2.02 22.73
CA ASP A 139 -12.02 1.74 22.08
C ASP A 139 -11.64 2.76 21.01
N ALA A 140 -12.61 3.59 20.57
CA ALA A 140 -12.40 4.62 19.56
C ALA A 140 -12.17 6.02 20.17
N ALA A 141 -12.15 6.12 21.49
CA ALA A 141 -12.03 7.39 22.20
C ALA A 141 -10.56 7.84 22.36
#